data_e5f4a686b7b17f624cd1797460639d2a
#
_entry.id   e5f4a686b7b17f624cd1797460639d2a
#
_cell.length_a   1.000
_cell.length_b   1.000
_cell.length_c   1.000
_cell.angle_alpha   90.00
_cell.angle_beta   90.00
_cell.angle_gamma   90.00
#
_symmetry.space_group_name_H-M   'P 1'
#
loop_
_entity.id
_entity.type
_entity.pdbx_description
1 polymer ?
#
loop_
_entity_poly.entity_id
_entity_poly.type
_entity_poly.pdbx_seq_one_letter_code
_entity_poly.pdbx_strand_id
1 'polypeptide(L)'
;FTLSDDGFLAAQEPAEVTTVEGAGPRHMVFHPNQQYGYCVNELNSSVDVWELKDPHGKIECVQTLDMMPPDFTGVRWAADIHLTSDGRHLYACDRTASVITIFSVSEDGSVLSIEGYQNTETQPRGFNLDHSGKFLIAAGQKSHHIAVYEIEGKQGLLQEKGRYAVGQGPMWVVVNAR
;
A
#
# COMPACT_ATOMS: atom_id res chain seq x y z
N PHE A 1 -8.31 -6.61 -18.23
CA PHE A 1 -9.19 -7.76 -18.53
C PHE A 1 -10.60 -7.45 -18.06
N THR A 2 -11.61 -7.89 -18.80
CA THR A 2 -13.00 -8.02 -18.36
C THR A 2 -13.30 -9.48 -18.03
N LEU A 3 -14.11 -9.72 -16.99
CA LEU A 3 -14.64 -11.02 -16.66
C LEU A 3 -16.04 -11.14 -17.28
N SER A 4 -16.25 -12.18 -18.12
CA SER A 4 -17.55 -12.48 -18.67
C SER A 4 -18.42 -13.25 -17.66
N ASP A 5 -19.73 -13.30 -17.87
CA ASP A 5 -20.68 -13.99 -16.98
C ASP A 5 -20.43 -15.51 -16.90
N ASP A 6 -19.80 -16.10 -17.90
CA ASP A 6 -19.39 -17.51 -17.95
C ASP A 6 -17.96 -17.75 -17.42
N GLY A 7 -17.30 -16.73 -16.85
CA GLY A 7 -16.05 -16.85 -16.11
C GLY A 7 -14.77 -16.74 -16.95
N PHE A 8 -14.85 -16.31 -18.20
CA PHE A 8 -13.67 -16.10 -19.04
C PHE A 8 -13.13 -14.68 -18.93
N LEU A 9 -11.80 -14.54 -19.01
CA LEU A 9 -11.12 -13.24 -19.04
C LEU A 9 -10.84 -12.84 -20.49
N ALA A 10 -11.30 -11.65 -20.88
CA ALA A 10 -10.96 -11.00 -22.15
C ALA A 10 -9.99 -9.84 -21.92
N ALA A 11 -8.91 -9.77 -22.71
CA ALA A 11 -7.99 -8.63 -22.66
C ALA A 11 -8.69 -7.36 -23.10
N GLN A 12 -8.33 -6.24 -22.45
CA GLN A 12 -8.74 -4.89 -22.86
C GLN A 12 -7.74 -4.31 -23.87
N GLU A 13 -8.10 -3.21 -24.50
CA GLU A 13 -7.19 -2.42 -25.35
C GLU A 13 -6.97 -1.03 -24.71
N PRO A 14 -5.76 -0.72 -24.23
CA PRO A 14 -4.56 -1.58 -24.24
C PRO A 14 -4.65 -2.73 -23.23
N ALA A 15 -4.03 -3.88 -23.53
CA ALA A 15 -4.01 -5.05 -22.67
C ALA A 15 -3.14 -4.85 -21.41
N GLU A 16 -2.21 -3.90 -21.46
CA GLU A 16 -1.27 -3.57 -20.40
C GLU A 16 -0.97 -2.08 -20.35
N VAL A 17 -0.53 -1.61 -19.20
CA VAL A 17 0.05 -0.28 -18.98
C VAL A 17 1.44 -0.44 -18.38
N THR A 18 2.36 0.45 -18.71
CA THR A 18 3.75 0.38 -18.27
C THR A 18 4.03 1.43 -17.20
N THR A 19 4.80 1.03 -16.19
CA THR A 19 5.44 1.95 -15.23
C THR A 19 6.81 2.38 -15.73
N VAL A 20 7.50 3.21 -14.95
CA VAL A 20 8.91 3.56 -15.24
C VAL A 20 9.77 2.28 -15.22
N GLU A 21 10.70 2.19 -16.16
CA GLU A 21 11.63 1.05 -16.24
C GLU A 21 12.36 0.83 -14.91
N GLY A 22 12.38 -0.42 -14.45
CA GLY A 22 12.99 -0.80 -13.18
C GLY A 22 12.14 -0.52 -11.94
N ALA A 23 10.93 0.01 -12.07
CA ALA A 23 10.05 0.28 -10.91
C ALA A 23 9.61 -1.02 -10.20
N GLY A 24 9.23 -2.05 -10.94
CA GLY A 24 8.77 -3.33 -10.38
C GLY A 24 7.41 -3.26 -9.68
N PRO A 25 6.31 -2.98 -10.39
CA PRO A 25 4.98 -2.91 -9.81
C PRO A 25 4.62 -4.22 -9.11
N ARG A 26 4.09 -4.12 -7.89
CA ARG A 26 3.88 -5.29 -7.02
C ARG A 26 2.44 -5.45 -6.55
N HIS A 27 1.98 -4.65 -5.62
CA HIS A 27 0.62 -4.67 -5.08
C HIS A 27 -0.12 -3.39 -5.46
N MET A 28 -1.43 -3.51 -5.64
CA MET A 28 -2.31 -2.41 -5.98
C MET A 28 -3.56 -2.46 -5.11
N VAL A 29 -4.04 -1.29 -4.71
CA VAL A 29 -5.34 -1.10 -4.05
C VAL A 29 -6.14 -0.04 -4.79
N PHE A 30 -7.47 -0.10 -4.68
CA PHE A 30 -8.35 0.81 -5.38
C PHE A 30 -9.08 1.74 -4.40
N HIS A 31 -9.23 2.99 -4.81
CA HIS A 31 -10.03 3.95 -4.07
C HIS A 31 -11.52 3.55 -4.10
N PRO A 32 -12.29 3.79 -3.01
CA PRO A 32 -13.71 3.41 -2.94
C PRO A 32 -14.58 4.02 -4.05
N ASN A 33 -14.19 5.17 -4.62
CA ASN A 33 -14.90 5.78 -5.77
C ASN A 33 -14.68 5.02 -7.09
N GLN A 34 -13.78 4.02 -7.14
CA GLN A 34 -13.44 3.21 -8.30
C GLN A 34 -12.88 4.02 -9.51
N GLN A 35 -12.41 5.25 -9.27
CA GLN A 35 -11.79 6.09 -10.30
C GLN A 35 -10.26 6.09 -10.22
N TYR A 36 -9.70 5.69 -9.09
CA TYR A 36 -8.26 5.67 -8.86
C TYR A 36 -7.79 4.36 -8.25
N GLY A 37 -6.55 3.98 -8.60
CA GLY A 37 -5.81 2.89 -7.99
C GLY A 37 -4.41 3.33 -7.61
N TYR A 38 -3.84 2.70 -6.58
CA TYR A 38 -2.52 3.00 -6.06
C TYR A 38 -1.66 1.76 -6.12
N CYS A 39 -0.53 1.84 -6.82
CA CYS A 39 0.39 0.73 -6.99
C CYS A 39 1.71 1.00 -6.30
N VAL A 40 2.14 0.11 -5.42
CA VAL A 40 3.49 0.15 -4.85
C VAL A 40 4.47 -0.56 -5.76
N ASN A 41 5.60 0.10 -6.04
CA ASN A 41 6.68 -0.41 -6.87
C ASN A 41 7.82 -0.97 -6.00
N GLU A 42 8.10 -2.27 -6.15
CA GLU A 42 9.03 -3.01 -5.29
C GLU A 42 10.47 -2.52 -5.37
N LEU A 43 10.96 -2.23 -6.57
CA LEU A 43 12.39 -2.09 -6.82
C LEU A 43 12.90 -0.65 -6.64
N ASN A 44 12.02 0.35 -6.78
CA ASN A 44 12.38 1.75 -6.60
C ASN A 44 11.69 2.41 -5.40
N SER A 45 10.81 1.67 -4.69
CA SER A 45 10.01 2.14 -3.54
C SER A 45 9.27 3.43 -3.86
N SER A 46 8.58 3.46 -5.01
CA SER A 46 7.62 4.50 -5.34
C SER A 46 6.19 4.00 -5.21
N VAL A 47 5.25 4.95 -5.14
CA VAL A 47 3.81 4.69 -5.27
C VAL A 47 3.29 5.47 -6.46
N ASP A 48 2.66 4.77 -7.40
CA ASP A 48 1.98 5.35 -8.54
C ASP A 48 0.49 5.50 -8.27
N VAL A 49 -0.07 6.65 -8.66
CA VAL A 49 -1.51 6.91 -8.71
C VAL A 49 -1.99 6.72 -10.14
N TRP A 50 -2.92 5.81 -10.33
CA TRP A 50 -3.50 5.45 -11.61
C TRP A 50 -4.95 5.92 -11.71
N GLU A 51 -5.27 6.75 -12.69
CA GLU A 51 -6.63 7.13 -13.02
C GLU A 51 -7.27 6.09 -13.94
N LEU A 52 -8.45 5.61 -13.59
CA LEU A 52 -9.27 4.68 -14.38
C LEU A 52 -10.27 5.52 -15.19
N LYS A 53 -9.89 5.91 -16.42
CA LYS A 53 -10.60 6.94 -17.22
C LYS A 53 -11.94 6.49 -17.80
N ASP A 54 -12.13 5.20 -17.99
CA ASP A 54 -13.36 4.67 -18.55
C ASP A 54 -13.59 3.20 -18.15
N PRO A 55 -14.83 2.69 -18.28
CA PRO A 55 -15.16 1.29 -18.01
C PRO A 55 -14.52 0.29 -19.00
N HIS A 56 -13.89 0.78 -20.07
CA HIS A 56 -13.21 -0.05 -21.06
C HIS A 56 -11.71 -0.20 -20.79
N GLY A 57 -11.25 0.25 -19.61
CA GLY A 57 -9.91 -0.07 -19.08
C GLY A 57 -8.80 0.90 -19.49
N LYS A 58 -9.13 2.09 -19.98
CA LYS A 58 -8.08 3.11 -20.18
C LYS A 58 -7.59 3.62 -18.83
N ILE A 59 -6.31 3.35 -18.56
CA ILE A 59 -5.64 3.67 -17.30
C ILE A 59 -4.47 4.61 -17.61
N GLU A 60 -4.31 5.66 -16.79
CA GLU A 60 -3.21 6.63 -16.93
C GLU A 60 -2.56 6.89 -15.56
N CYS A 61 -1.22 6.86 -15.50
CA CYS A 61 -0.48 7.27 -14.31
C CYS A 61 -0.51 8.81 -14.21
N VAL A 62 -1.12 9.32 -13.15
CA VAL A 62 -1.29 10.76 -12.93
C VAL A 62 -0.33 11.32 -11.89
N GLN A 63 0.23 10.46 -11.04
CA GLN A 63 1.24 10.85 -10.05
C GLN A 63 2.16 9.67 -9.75
N THR A 64 3.44 9.94 -9.50
CA THR A 64 4.41 9.01 -8.92
C THR A 64 5.11 9.70 -7.75
N LEU A 65 5.16 9.07 -6.59
CA LEU A 65 5.85 9.57 -5.39
C LEU A 65 6.94 8.61 -4.96
N ASP A 66 8.11 9.14 -4.64
CA ASP A 66 9.11 8.43 -3.85
C ASP A 66 8.59 8.28 -2.41
N MET A 67 8.38 7.06 -1.94
CA MET A 67 7.82 6.81 -0.62
C MET A 67 8.88 6.76 0.49
N MET A 68 10.16 6.92 0.16
CA MET A 68 11.23 6.77 1.14
C MET A 68 11.49 8.06 1.93
N PRO A 69 11.96 7.94 3.20
CA PRO A 69 12.48 9.11 3.92
C PRO A 69 13.56 9.83 3.12
N PRO A 70 13.62 11.17 3.12
CA PRO A 70 14.53 11.96 2.27
C PRO A 70 16.01 11.66 2.46
N ASP A 71 16.41 11.15 3.64
CA ASP A 71 17.78 10.80 4.01
C ASP A 71 18.10 9.30 3.81
N PHE A 72 17.16 8.52 3.29
CA PHE A 72 17.37 7.09 3.06
C PHE A 72 18.25 6.85 1.83
N THR A 73 19.39 6.19 2.04
CA THR A 73 20.37 5.85 0.99
C THR A 73 20.55 4.36 0.77
N GLY A 74 19.74 3.52 1.45
CA GLY A 74 19.80 2.06 1.34
C GLY A 74 19.20 1.51 0.05
N VAL A 75 19.30 0.19 -0.11
CA VAL A 75 18.64 -0.52 -1.19
C VAL A 75 17.12 -0.46 -0.99
N ARG A 76 16.40 -0.07 -2.03
CA ARG A 76 14.95 0.04 -2.05
C ARG A 76 14.31 -1.34 -2.21
N TRP A 77 13.30 -1.64 -1.41
CA TRP A 77 12.64 -2.94 -1.45
C TRP A 77 11.23 -2.88 -0.87
N ALA A 78 10.36 -2.11 -1.49
CA ALA A 78 8.97 -1.98 -1.04
C ALA A 78 8.20 -3.31 -1.11
N ALA A 79 7.13 -3.42 -0.34
CA ALA A 79 6.39 -4.68 -0.25
C ALA A 79 4.88 -4.50 -0.37
N ASP A 80 4.23 -3.94 0.60
CA ASP A 80 2.77 -3.97 0.72
C ASP A 80 2.16 -2.58 0.75
N ILE A 81 0.88 -2.51 0.41
CA ILE A 81 0.11 -1.26 0.32
C ILE A 81 -1.34 -1.53 0.72
N HIS A 82 -1.89 -0.69 1.58
CA HIS A 82 -3.29 -0.75 2.01
C HIS A 82 -3.89 0.64 2.14
N LEU A 83 -5.16 0.75 1.79
CA LEU A 83 -5.97 1.96 1.86
C LEU A 83 -7.05 1.77 2.93
N THR A 84 -7.33 2.81 3.73
CA THR A 84 -8.47 2.79 4.65
C THR A 84 -9.79 2.68 3.88
N SER A 85 -10.79 2.07 4.48
CA SER A 85 -12.10 1.84 3.84
C SER A 85 -12.84 3.12 3.44
N ASP A 86 -12.51 4.25 4.09
CA ASP A 86 -13.03 5.57 3.76
C ASP A 86 -12.23 6.30 2.67
N GLY A 87 -11.15 5.69 2.17
CA GLY A 87 -10.31 6.22 1.11
C GLY A 87 -9.36 7.36 1.51
N ARG A 88 -9.29 7.73 2.80
CA ARG A 88 -8.56 8.95 3.21
C ARG A 88 -7.08 8.75 3.51
N HIS A 89 -6.66 7.53 3.87
CA HIS A 89 -5.27 7.25 4.24
C HIS A 89 -4.76 6.01 3.53
N LEU A 90 -3.56 6.14 2.96
CA LEU A 90 -2.84 5.06 2.31
C LEU A 90 -1.55 4.78 3.09
N TYR A 91 -1.20 3.51 3.22
CA TYR A 91 0.01 3.06 3.87
C TYR A 91 0.78 2.16 2.92
N ALA A 92 2.10 2.32 2.87
CA ALA A 92 2.98 1.42 2.11
C ALA A 92 4.25 1.14 2.90
N CYS A 93 4.78 -0.08 2.83
CA CYS A 93 5.97 -0.45 3.60
C CYS A 93 7.19 -0.76 2.72
N ASP A 94 8.39 -0.46 3.25
CA ASP A 94 9.67 -0.85 2.69
C ASP A 94 10.40 -1.81 3.63
N ARG A 95 10.86 -2.94 3.08
CA ARG A 95 11.49 -4.03 3.83
C ARG A 95 12.90 -3.69 4.32
N THR A 96 13.66 -2.95 3.54
CA THR A 96 15.06 -2.61 3.89
C THR A 96 15.09 -1.51 4.96
N ALA A 97 14.32 -0.46 4.77
CA ALA A 97 14.21 0.63 5.73
C ALA A 97 13.45 0.23 7.00
N SER A 98 12.63 -0.85 6.94
CA SER A 98 11.72 -1.25 8.03
C SER A 98 10.79 -0.11 8.42
N VAL A 99 10.16 0.51 7.43
CA VAL A 99 9.31 1.69 7.57
C VAL A 99 7.95 1.48 6.91
N ILE A 100 6.93 2.10 7.48
CA ILE A 100 5.62 2.32 6.85
C ILE A 100 5.53 3.81 6.53
N THR A 101 5.32 4.14 5.27
CA THR A 101 5.05 5.50 4.82
C THR A 101 3.56 5.75 4.86
N ILE A 102 3.19 6.90 5.42
CA ILE A 102 1.83 7.33 5.68
C ILE A 102 1.47 8.41 4.66
N PHE A 103 0.38 8.22 3.95
CA PHE A 103 -0.12 9.19 2.98
C PHE A 103 -1.53 9.63 3.34
N SER A 104 -1.81 10.91 3.16
CA SER A 104 -3.18 11.40 2.98
C SER A 104 -3.57 11.30 1.52
N VAL A 105 -4.84 11.04 1.29
CA VAL A 105 -5.46 10.95 -0.03
C VAL A 105 -6.42 12.13 -0.19
N SER A 106 -6.37 12.83 -1.33
CA SER A 106 -7.35 13.88 -1.65
C SER A 106 -8.77 13.34 -1.69
N GLU A 107 -9.77 14.19 -1.47
CA GLU A 107 -11.18 13.80 -1.41
C GLU A 107 -11.66 13.06 -2.67
N ASP A 108 -11.13 13.45 -3.83
CA ASP A 108 -11.44 12.81 -5.12
C ASP A 108 -10.58 11.57 -5.40
N GLY A 109 -9.56 11.28 -4.58
CA GLY A 109 -8.66 10.14 -4.74
C GLY A 109 -7.46 10.37 -5.69
N SER A 110 -7.37 11.54 -6.32
CA SER A 110 -6.40 11.79 -7.41
C SER A 110 -4.98 12.11 -6.95
N VAL A 111 -4.81 12.57 -5.70
CA VAL A 111 -3.53 13.07 -5.17
C VAL A 111 -3.18 12.40 -3.85
N LEU A 112 -1.95 11.92 -3.75
CA LEU A 112 -1.32 11.49 -2.51
C LEU A 112 -0.37 12.56 -2.00
N SER A 113 -0.35 12.75 -0.66
CA SER A 113 0.65 13.56 0.04
C SER A 113 1.25 12.76 1.20
N ILE A 114 2.57 12.80 1.36
CA ILE A 114 3.24 12.10 2.47
C ILE A 114 3.02 12.91 3.76
N GLU A 115 2.47 12.25 4.77
CA GLU A 115 2.21 12.81 6.10
C GLU A 115 3.31 12.44 7.11
N GLY A 116 3.98 11.31 6.90
CA GLY A 116 5.02 10.85 7.80
C GLY A 116 5.54 9.45 7.52
N TYR A 117 6.43 9.02 8.39
CA TYR A 117 7.11 7.74 8.34
C TYR A 117 7.07 7.07 9.71
N GLN A 118 6.62 5.84 9.77
CA GLN A 118 6.59 5.04 11.00
C GLN A 118 7.63 3.92 10.92
N ASN A 119 8.65 3.97 11.78
CA ASN A 119 9.53 2.82 11.96
C ASN A 119 8.73 1.65 12.53
N THR A 120 8.92 0.47 11.97
CA THR A 120 8.17 -0.72 12.34
C THR A 120 9.06 -1.94 12.55
N GLU A 121 8.46 -3.13 12.57
CA GLU A 121 9.16 -4.40 12.72
C GLU A 121 10.17 -4.65 11.59
N THR A 122 11.25 -5.41 11.90
CA THR A 122 12.33 -5.64 10.92
C THR A 122 11.86 -6.43 9.72
N GLN A 123 12.05 -5.86 8.53
CA GLN A 123 11.68 -6.41 7.24
C GLN A 123 10.16 -6.65 7.14
N PRO A 124 9.34 -5.58 7.19
CA PRO A 124 7.88 -5.69 7.07
C PRO A 124 7.52 -6.09 5.64
N ARG A 125 7.11 -7.34 5.43
CA ARG A 125 6.70 -7.84 4.12
C ARG A 125 5.21 -7.72 3.89
N GLY A 126 4.42 -7.81 4.94
CA GLY A 126 2.97 -7.67 4.91
C GLY A 126 2.46 -6.98 6.15
N PHE A 127 1.42 -6.19 5.99
CA PHE A 127 0.62 -5.60 7.06
C PHE A 127 -0.85 -5.61 6.65
N ASN A 128 -1.74 -5.27 7.54
CA ASN A 128 -3.15 -5.09 7.18
C ASN A 128 -3.82 -4.10 8.12
N LEU A 129 -4.93 -3.56 7.65
CA LEU A 129 -5.83 -2.74 8.45
C LEU A 129 -6.92 -3.62 9.06
N ASP A 130 -7.37 -3.29 10.26
CA ASP A 130 -8.52 -3.95 10.83
C ASP A 130 -9.83 -3.47 10.16
N HIS A 131 -10.90 -4.23 10.29
CA HIS A 131 -12.18 -3.90 9.65
C HIS A 131 -12.81 -2.59 10.14
N SER A 132 -12.44 -2.12 11.32
CA SER A 132 -12.90 -0.83 11.83
C SER A 132 -12.15 0.36 11.23
N GLY A 133 -11.02 0.11 10.55
CA GLY A 133 -10.13 1.15 10.04
C GLY A 133 -9.39 1.93 11.13
N LYS A 134 -9.36 1.41 12.38
CA LYS A 134 -8.72 2.08 13.52
C LYS A 134 -7.32 1.56 13.80
N PHE A 135 -7.00 0.35 13.37
CA PHE A 135 -5.73 -0.28 13.69
C PHE A 135 -5.04 -0.80 12.43
N LEU A 136 -3.72 -0.68 12.45
CA LEU A 136 -2.80 -1.28 11.49
C LEU A 136 -1.95 -2.32 12.21
N ILE A 137 -1.81 -3.51 11.64
CA ILE A 137 -1.00 -4.61 12.17
C ILE A 137 0.11 -4.92 11.17
N ALA A 138 1.37 -4.74 11.55
CA ALA A 138 2.53 -5.02 10.71
C ALA A 138 3.30 -6.24 11.18
N ALA A 139 3.70 -7.11 10.25
CA ALA A 139 4.47 -8.32 10.53
C ALA A 139 5.92 -8.16 10.08
N GLY A 140 6.87 -8.35 11.01
CA GLY A 140 8.30 -8.30 10.74
C GLY A 140 8.88 -9.68 10.46
N GLN A 141 9.25 -9.92 9.21
CA GLN A 141 9.75 -11.22 8.77
C GLN A 141 11.01 -11.64 9.50
N LYS A 142 11.89 -10.67 9.84
CA LYS A 142 13.17 -10.95 10.56
C LYS A 142 13.09 -10.71 12.05
N SER A 143 12.18 -9.89 12.53
CA SER A 143 11.99 -9.69 13.98
C SER A 143 11.13 -10.77 14.63
N HIS A 144 10.38 -11.56 13.85
CA HIS A 144 9.47 -12.60 14.35
C HIS A 144 8.39 -12.04 15.30
N HIS A 145 8.01 -10.79 15.09
CA HIS A 145 7.01 -10.06 15.87
C HIS A 145 5.98 -9.44 14.94
N ILE A 146 4.85 -9.11 15.53
CA ILE A 146 3.89 -8.17 14.95
C ILE A 146 3.84 -6.92 15.84
N ALA A 147 3.69 -5.77 15.20
CA ALA A 147 3.40 -4.49 15.87
C ALA A 147 1.98 -4.07 15.54
N VAL A 148 1.28 -3.53 16.53
CA VAL A 148 -0.08 -2.99 16.42
C VAL A 148 -0.01 -1.49 16.60
N TYR A 149 -0.59 -0.76 15.68
CA TYR A 149 -0.67 0.70 15.69
C TYR A 149 -2.13 1.15 15.68
N GLU A 150 -2.46 2.16 16.47
CA GLU A 150 -3.70 2.91 16.33
C GLU A 150 -3.51 4.01 15.29
N ILE A 151 -4.50 4.18 14.42
CA ILE A 151 -4.52 5.24 13.40
C ILE A 151 -5.14 6.47 14.02
N GLU A 152 -4.37 7.56 14.11
CA GLU A 152 -4.75 8.76 14.82
C GLU A 152 -4.81 10.01 13.93
N GLY A 153 -5.75 10.88 14.29
CA GLY A 153 -5.87 12.22 13.72
C GLY A 153 -6.31 12.25 12.26
N LYS A 154 -6.33 13.47 11.72
CA LYS A 154 -6.72 13.71 10.31
C LYS A 154 -5.65 13.31 9.31
N GLN A 155 -4.42 13.10 9.76
CA GLN A 155 -3.26 12.72 8.94
C GLN A 155 -3.05 11.21 8.91
N GLY A 156 -3.82 10.43 9.70
CA GLY A 156 -3.67 8.97 9.75
C GLY A 156 -2.35 8.51 10.36
N LEU A 157 -1.77 9.28 11.29
CA LEU A 157 -0.51 8.92 11.93
C LEU A 157 -0.65 7.64 12.76
N LEU A 158 0.43 6.89 12.87
CA LEU A 158 0.45 5.60 13.55
C LEU A 158 1.03 5.73 14.96
N GLN A 159 0.22 5.41 15.98
CA GLN A 159 0.66 5.30 17.37
C GLN A 159 0.82 3.85 17.76
N GLU A 160 2.03 3.43 18.13
CA GLU A 160 2.28 2.06 18.58
C GLU A 160 1.51 1.75 19.87
N LYS A 161 0.74 0.65 19.86
CA LYS A 161 -0.03 0.14 21.02
C LYS A 161 0.62 -1.09 21.66
N GLY A 162 1.41 -1.84 20.90
CA GLY A 162 2.12 -3.00 21.41
C GLY A 162 2.79 -3.85 20.34
N ARG A 163 3.70 -4.69 20.81
CA ARG A 163 4.43 -5.68 20.02
C ARG A 163 4.25 -7.06 20.60
N TYR A 164 4.10 -8.06 19.73
CA TYR A 164 3.80 -9.42 20.12
C TYR A 164 4.69 -10.39 19.36
N ALA A 165 5.35 -11.30 20.10
CA ALA A 165 6.10 -12.38 19.50
C ALA A 165 5.13 -13.35 18.79
N VAL A 166 5.52 -13.80 17.59
CA VAL A 166 4.78 -14.77 16.78
C VAL A 166 5.71 -15.85 16.25
N GLY A 167 5.23 -16.73 15.38
CA GLY A 167 6.06 -17.73 14.70
C GLY A 167 7.17 -17.09 13.87
N GLN A 168 8.18 -17.92 13.50
CA GLN A 168 9.32 -17.45 12.71
C GLN A 168 8.92 -17.02 11.30
N GLY A 169 9.41 -15.86 10.87
CA GLY A 169 9.27 -15.35 9.52
C GLY A 169 7.82 -15.01 9.11
N PRO A 170 7.01 -14.31 9.92
CA PRO A 170 5.67 -13.91 9.52
C PRO A 170 5.73 -13.02 8.28
N MET A 171 4.92 -13.34 7.26
CA MET A 171 4.96 -12.65 5.97
C MET A 171 3.62 -12.06 5.54
N TRP A 172 2.56 -12.42 6.24
CA TRP A 172 1.21 -12.05 5.86
C TRP A 172 0.34 -11.82 7.10
N VAL A 173 -0.52 -10.81 7.03
CA VAL A 173 -1.49 -10.49 8.08
C VAL A 173 -2.90 -10.57 7.49
N VAL A 174 -3.74 -11.37 8.11
CA VAL A 174 -5.17 -11.41 7.80
C VAL A 174 -5.95 -11.07 9.08
N VAL A 175 -6.80 -10.08 8.99
CA VAL A 175 -7.71 -9.72 10.08
C VAL A 175 -9.08 -10.29 9.74
N ASN A 176 -9.62 -11.14 10.61
CA ASN A 176 -10.93 -11.75 10.40
C ASN A 176 -12.03 -10.92 11.08
N ALA A 177 -13.11 -10.62 10.36
CA ALA A 177 -14.32 -10.07 10.96
C ALA A 177 -14.99 -11.13 11.85
N ARG A 178 -15.24 -10.79 13.10
CA ARG A 178 -16.05 -11.60 14.01
C ARG A 178 -17.51 -11.18 13.94
#